data_b0fea85081f907f6467f9184fb02ea9e
#
_entry.id   b0fea85081f907f6467f9184fb02ea9e
#
_cell.length_a   1.000
_cell.length_b   1.000
_cell.length_c   1.000
_cell.angle_alpha   90.00
_cell.angle_beta   90.00
_cell.angle_gamma   90.00
#
_symmetry.space_group_name_H-M   'P 1'
#
loop_
_entity.id
_entity.type
_entity.pdbx_description
1 polymer ?
#
loop_
_entity_poly.entity_id
_entity_poly.type
_entity_poly.pdbx_seq_one_letter_code
_entity_poly.pdbx_strand_id
1 'polypeptide(L)'
;MRYFWSEPFLWIHLAGVAALPIFLGLCLLGLAVGSPLLPVWVELFLVGAIGIAPVLWMQWFRPFYIFSILVVAVKPQNLTNAQQRILAGFKSRLNKGLALFVAVVLAVILWQLYRFAPLAALLAPFPPQWRLAGLLLAALAFLASNLFLQVPVSVIAVLLMPESEFAAIQPDVLEKIGLDFTIAGWPVDRILPNFVGEIKEDGR
;
A
#
# COMPACT_ATOMS: atom_id res chain seq x y z
N MET A 1 -1.23 21.88 17.10
CA MET A 1 -1.41 21.18 15.81
C MET A 1 -0.39 20.06 15.74
N ARG A 2 -0.81 18.84 15.39
CA ARG A 2 0.13 17.71 15.23
C ARG A 2 1.05 18.01 14.06
N TYR A 3 2.33 18.26 14.32
CA TYR A 3 3.31 18.69 13.33
C TYR A 3 3.42 17.74 12.12
N PHE A 4 3.30 16.43 12.35
CA PHE A 4 3.39 15.42 11.28
C PHE A 4 2.17 15.38 10.34
N TRP A 5 1.05 16.03 10.70
CA TRP A 5 -0.11 16.16 9.80
C TRP A 5 0.15 17.10 8.62
N SER A 6 1.18 17.95 8.70
CA SER A 6 1.58 18.81 7.59
C SER A 6 2.41 18.08 6.53
N GLU A 7 2.74 16.79 6.75
CA GLU A 7 3.54 16.01 5.79
C GLU A 7 2.68 15.59 4.58
N PRO A 8 2.93 16.14 3.36
CA PRO A 8 2.07 15.91 2.21
C PRO A 8 2.12 14.46 1.71
N PHE A 9 3.23 13.73 1.91
CA PHE A 9 3.34 12.34 1.51
C PHE A 9 2.33 11.44 2.20
N LEU A 10 1.99 11.70 3.46
CA LEU A 10 0.94 10.95 4.17
C LEU A 10 -0.41 11.09 3.47
N TRP A 11 -0.77 12.30 3.07
CA TRP A 11 -2.05 12.57 2.41
C TRP A 11 -2.12 12.02 0.99
N ILE A 12 -1.02 12.08 0.23
CA ILE A 12 -0.93 11.49 -1.11
C ILE A 12 -1.17 9.98 -1.04
N HIS A 13 -0.53 9.29 -0.10
CA HIS A 13 -0.73 7.85 0.06
C HIS A 13 -2.12 7.51 0.58
N LEU A 14 -2.68 8.32 1.49
CA LEU A 14 -4.05 8.15 1.93
C LEU A 14 -5.04 8.31 0.78
N ALA A 15 -4.85 9.30 -0.10
CA ALA A 15 -5.67 9.49 -1.28
C ALA A 15 -5.60 8.30 -2.24
N GLY A 16 -4.52 7.51 -2.18
CA GLY A 16 -4.37 6.28 -2.98
C GLY A 16 -5.50 5.27 -2.77
N VAL A 17 -6.22 5.31 -1.64
CA VAL A 17 -7.38 4.44 -1.41
C VAL A 17 -8.47 4.60 -2.48
N ALA A 18 -8.53 5.75 -3.15
CA ALA A 18 -9.48 6.01 -4.24
C ALA A 18 -9.27 5.08 -5.45
N ALA A 19 -8.08 4.48 -5.60
CA ALA A 19 -7.80 3.51 -6.66
C ALA A 19 -8.33 2.10 -6.34
N LEU A 20 -8.66 1.82 -5.07
CA LEU A 20 -9.11 0.49 -4.62
C LEU A 20 -10.33 -0.03 -5.39
N PRO A 21 -11.44 0.73 -5.59
CA PRO A 21 -12.60 0.24 -6.32
C PRO A 21 -12.27 -0.14 -7.78
N ILE A 22 -11.34 0.59 -8.41
CA ILE A 22 -10.91 0.32 -9.79
C ILE A 22 -10.22 -1.05 -9.86
N PHE A 23 -9.27 -1.31 -8.98
CA PHE A 23 -8.53 -2.57 -8.95
C PHE A 23 -9.40 -3.75 -8.51
N LEU A 24 -10.32 -3.56 -7.55
CA LEU A 24 -11.30 -4.59 -7.20
C LEU A 24 -12.25 -4.89 -8.36
N GLY A 25 -12.66 -3.88 -9.13
CA GLY A 25 -13.42 -4.04 -10.36
C GLY A 25 -12.67 -4.84 -11.42
N LEU A 26 -11.39 -4.53 -11.65
CA LEU A 26 -10.53 -5.29 -12.57
C LEU A 26 -10.34 -6.74 -12.10
N CYS A 27 -10.19 -6.96 -10.79
CA CYS A 27 -10.15 -8.31 -10.21
C CYS A 27 -11.44 -9.07 -10.49
N LEU A 28 -12.60 -8.45 -10.26
CA LEU A 28 -13.90 -9.03 -10.55
C LEU A 28 -14.03 -9.42 -12.04
N LEU A 29 -13.65 -8.52 -12.94
CA LEU A 29 -13.68 -8.77 -14.39
C LEU A 29 -12.71 -9.91 -14.79
N GLY A 30 -11.54 -9.98 -14.19
CA GLY A 30 -10.61 -11.10 -14.41
C GLY A 30 -11.18 -12.44 -13.94
N LEU A 31 -11.85 -12.46 -12.78
CA LEU A 31 -12.51 -13.66 -12.23
C LEU A 31 -13.74 -14.08 -13.08
N ALA A 32 -14.35 -13.14 -13.81
CA ALA A 32 -15.51 -13.37 -14.66
C ALA A 32 -15.18 -14.04 -16.00
N VAL A 33 -13.91 -14.18 -16.36
CA VAL A 33 -13.48 -14.80 -17.64
C VAL A 33 -13.69 -16.31 -17.62
N GLY A 34 -14.67 -16.81 -18.35
CA GLY A 34 -14.89 -18.24 -18.58
C GLY A 34 -15.21 -19.07 -17.34
N SER A 35 -15.24 -20.38 -17.52
CA SER A 35 -15.41 -21.34 -16.42
C SER A 35 -14.10 -21.68 -15.75
N PRO A 36 -14.09 -22.09 -14.46
CA PRO A 36 -12.90 -22.54 -13.75
C PRO A 36 -12.20 -23.70 -14.47
N LEU A 37 -10.87 -23.62 -14.61
CA LEU A 37 -10.01 -24.71 -15.13
C LEU A 37 -9.58 -25.65 -14.01
N LEU A 38 -9.45 -25.14 -12.79
CA LEU A 38 -9.06 -25.86 -11.60
C LEU A 38 -10.22 -25.84 -10.58
N PRO A 39 -10.20 -26.69 -9.56
CA PRO A 39 -11.12 -26.52 -8.44
C PRO A 39 -11.10 -25.06 -7.95
N VAL A 40 -12.27 -24.50 -7.72
CA VAL A 40 -12.46 -23.07 -7.39
C VAL A 40 -11.55 -22.60 -6.26
N TRP A 41 -11.40 -23.42 -5.21
CA TRP A 41 -10.55 -23.07 -4.07
C TRP A 41 -9.06 -22.95 -4.46
N VAL A 42 -8.60 -23.72 -5.49
CA VAL A 42 -7.22 -23.61 -5.99
C VAL A 42 -7.02 -22.29 -6.73
N GLU A 43 -7.94 -21.91 -7.63
CA GLU A 43 -7.87 -20.65 -8.35
C GLU A 43 -7.88 -19.46 -7.37
N LEU A 44 -8.79 -19.48 -6.39
CA LEU A 44 -8.86 -18.44 -5.37
C LEU A 44 -7.62 -18.40 -4.47
N PHE A 45 -7.09 -19.57 -4.10
CA PHE A 45 -5.84 -19.64 -3.35
C PHE A 45 -4.68 -19.03 -4.15
N LEU A 46 -4.56 -19.32 -5.44
CA LEU A 46 -3.50 -18.76 -6.28
C LEU A 46 -3.64 -17.23 -6.42
N VAL A 47 -4.84 -16.74 -6.72
CA VAL A 47 -5.11 -15.30 -6.80
C VAL A 47 -4.85 -14.62 -5.45
N GLY A 48 -5.31 -15.21 -4.35
CA GLY A 48 -5.10 -14.71 -3.00
C GLY A 48 -3.63 -14.74 -2.58
N ALA A 49 -2.91 -15.82 -2.87
CA ALA A 49 -1.49 -15.95 -2.55
C ALA A 49 -0.65 -14.88 -3.29
N ILE A 50 -0.88 -14.70 -4.60
CA ILE A 50 -0.19 -13.67 -5.40
C ILE A 50 -0.60 -12.27 -4.95
N GLY A 51 -1.87 -12.05 -4.65
CA GLY A 51 -2.39 -10.74 -4.30
C GLY A 51 -2.12 -10.31 -2.86
N ILE A 52 -2.06 -11.25 -1.90
CA ILE A 52 -1.91 -10.93 -0.47
C ILE A 52 -0.48 -11.12 0.02
N ALA A 53 0.16 -12.26 -0.28
CA ALA A 53 1.41 -12.64 0.37
C ALA A 53 2.56 -11.64 0.14
N PRO A 54 2.81 -11.08 -1.08
CA PRO A 54 3.90 -10.16 -1.29
C PRO A 54 3.76 -8.87 -0.48
N VAL A 55 2.54 -8.28 -0.43
CA VAL A 55 2.30 -7.03 0.29
C VAL A 55 2.31 -7.25 1.80
N LEU A 56 1.74 -8.36 2.28
CA LEU A 56 1.78 -8.72 3.69
C LEU A 56 3.22 -8.96 4.15
N TRP A 57 4.02 -9.70 3.36
CA TRP A 57 5.45 -9.90 3.60
C TRP A 57 6.20 -8.55 3.68
N MET A 58 5.97 -7.69 2.69
CA MET A 58 6.56 -6.35 2.65
C MET A 58 6.21 -5.57 3.93
N GLN A 59 4.93 -5.48 4.29
CA GLN A 59 4.50 -4.72 5.47
C GLN A 59 5.00 -5.31 6.79
N TRP A 60 5.25 -6.62 6.84
CA TRP A 60 5.72 -7.30 8.05
C TRP A 60 7.22 -7.13 8.31
N PHE A 61 8.04 -7.24 7.26
CA PHE A 61 9.49 -7.25 7.37
C PHE A 61 10.14 -5.94 6.94
N ARG A 62 9.67 -5.34 5.85
CA ARG A 62 10.22 -4.14 5.23
C ARG A 62 9.08 -3.24 4.75
N PRO A 63 8.40 -2.50 5.65
CA PRO A 63 7.24 -1.70 5.30
C PRO A 63 7.53 -0.74 4.14
N PHE A 64 6.48 -0.35 3.44
CA PHE A 64 6.59 0.54 2.30
C PHE A 64 7.19 1.90 2.70
N TYR A 65 8.12 2.37 1.88
CA TYR A 65 8.77 3.67 2.05
C TYR A 65 7.87 4.79 1.54
N ILE A 66 7.17 5.49 2.43
CA ILE A 66 6.14 6.48 2.06
C ILE A 66 6.69 7.72 1.37
N PHE A 67 8.01 8.00 1.43
CA PHE A 67 8.63 9.12 0.71
C PHE A 67 8.97 8.73 -0.74
N SER A 68 8.19 7.83 -1.32
CA SER A 68 8.19 7.49 -2.74
C SER A 68 6.80 7.76 -3.34
N ILE A 69 6.78 8.18 -4.60
CA ILE A 69 5.54 8.36 -5.38
C ILE A 69 5.77 7.71 -6.74
N LEU A 70 4.93 6.71 -7.08
CA LEU A 70 5.02 5.97 -8.34
C LEU A 70 6.43 5.40 -8.57
N VAL A 71 7.20 6.06 -9.43
CA VAL A 71 8.51 5.61 -9.91
C VAL A 71 9.69 6.41 -9.34
N VAL A 72 9.46 7.32 -8.40
CA VAL A 72 10.49 8.16 -7.77
C VAL A 72 10.45 8.08 -6.25
N ALA A 73 11.61 8.09 -5.60
CA ALA A 73 11.74 8.05 -4.15
C ALA A 73 12.74 9.11 -3.67
N VAL A 74 12.43 9.80 -2.57
CA VAL A 74 13.37 10.73 -1.94
C VAL A 74 14.52 9.92 -1.33
N LYS A 75 15.76 10.36 -1.57
CA LYS A 75 16.94 9.72 -0.95
C LYS A 75 16.83 9.77 0.58
N PRO A 76 17.11 8.66 1.30
CA PRO A 76 17.06 8.64 2.76
C PRO A 76 17.88 9.75 3.43
N GLN A 77 19.03 10.12 2.84
CA GLN A 77 19.92 11.16 3.36
C GLN A 77 19.28 12.55 3.38
N ASN A 78 18.26 12.77 2.56
CA ASN A 78 17.57 14.08 2.42
C ASN A 78 16.32 14.17 3.30
N LEU A 79 16.06 13.15 4.14
CA LEU A 79 14.92 13.15 5.07
C LEU A 79 15.22 14.00 6.30
N THR A 80 14.24 14.80 6.70
CA THR A 80 14.27 15.53 7.98
C THR A 80 14.09 14.58 9.16
N ASN A 81 14.50 15.01 10.36
CA ASN A 81 14.31 14.23 11.59
C ASN A 81 12.83 13.88 11.83
N ALA A 82 11.89 14.77 11.46
CA ALA A 82 10.45 14.51 11.56
C ALA A 82 10.01 13.38 10.62
N GLN A 83 10.50 13.38 9.38
CA GLN A 83 10.21 12.35 8.38
C GLN A 83 10.78 10.97 8.78
N GLN A 84 11.97 10.95 9.38
CA GLN A 84 12.57 9.73 9.93
C GLN A 84 11.74 9.14 11.09
N ARG A 85 11.19 10.00 11.99
CA ARG A 85 10.25 9.57 13.04
C ARG A 85 8.97 8.99 12.47
N ILE A 86 8.42 9.61 11.41
CA ILE A 86 7.26 9.08 10.70
C ILE A 86 7.55 7.65 10.21
N LEU A 87 8.70 7.43 9.54
CA LEU A 87 9.11 6.08 9.10
C LEU A 87 9.20 5.09 10.26
N ALA A 88 9.82 5.48 11.37
CA ALA A 88 9.93 4.62 12.54
C ALA A 88 8.53 4.21 13.08
N GLY A 89 7.53 5.10 13.00
CA GLY A 89 6.14 4.80 13.35
C GLY A 89 5.52 3.68 12.51
N PHE A 90 5.94 3.50 11.26
CA PHE A 90 5.45 2.41 10.40
C PHE A 90 5.90 1.02 10.85
N LYS A 91 6.99 0.90 11.62
CA LYS A 91 7.50 -0.37 12.16
C LYS A 91 6.75 -0.85 13.41
N SER A 92 5.71 -0.14 13.84
CA SER A 92 4.98 -0.45 15.07
C SER A 92 4.29 -1.83 15.01
N ARG A 93 4.09 -2.44 16.20
CA ARG A 93 3.32 -3.70 16.31
C ARG A 93 1.88 -3.52 15.86
N LEU A 94 1.31 -2.33 16.06
CA LEU A 94 -0.03 -1.99 15.60
C LEU A 94 -0.13 -2.12 14.07
N ASN A 95 0.82 -1.55 13.33
CA ASN A 95 0.83 -1.64 11.86
C ASN A 95 0.94 -3.09 11.37
N LYS A 96 1.72 -3.94 12.04
CA LYS A 96 1.78 -5.38 11.71
C LYS A 96 0.44 -6.07 11.95
N GLY A 97 -0.22 -5.78 13.07
CA GLY A 97 -1.56 -6.29 13.37
C GLY A 97 -2.61 -5.83 12.35
N LEU A 98 -2.58 -4.55 11.97
CA LEU A 98 -3.46 -3.99 10.93
C LEU A 98 -3.20 -4.62 9.56
N ALA A 99 -1.94 -4.87 9.19
CA ALA A 99 -1.61 -5.53 7.94
C ALA A 99 -2.20 -6.95 7.87
N LEU A 100 -2.12 -7.71 8.97
CA LEU A 100 -2.75 -9.04 9.05
C LEU A 100 -4.28 -8.94 8.98
N PHE A 101 -4.88 -8.00 9.70
CA PHE A 101 -6.33 -7.77 9.67
C PHE A 101 -6.81 -7.44 8.25
N VAL A 102 -6.13 -6.53 7.56
CA VAL A 102 -6.43 -6.18 6.16
C VAL A 102 -6.29 -7.39 5.23
N ALA A 103 -5.28 -8.23 5.42
CA ALA A 103 -5.11 -9.45 4.64
C ALA A 103 -6.31 -10.42 4.80
N VAL A 104 -6.83 -10.58 6.03
CA VAL A 104 -8.03 -11.38 6.30
C VAL A 104 -9.28 -10.77 5.63
N VAL A 105 -9.47 -9.46 5.77
CA VAL A 105 -10.59 -8.75 5.12
C VAL A 105 -10.53 -8.91 3.60
N LEU A 106 -9.35 -8.78 3.00
CA LEU A 106 -9.15 -8.96 1.56
C LEU A 106 -9.45 -10.40 1.12
N ALA A 107 -9.09 -11.41 1.91
CA ALA A 107 -9.45 -12.80 1.59
C ALA A 107 -10.97 -12.99 1.54
N VAL A 108 -11.71 -12.37 2.47
CA VAL A 108 -13.19 -12.36 2.43
C VAL A 108 -13.72 -11.61 1.22
N ILE A 109 -13.13 -10.45 0.88
CA ILE A 109 -13.51 -9.68 -0.32
C ILE A 109 -13.28 -10.51 -1.58
N LEU A 110 -12.14 -11.19 -1.71
CA LEU A 110 -11.83 -12.04 -2.86
C LEU A 110 -12.89 -13.14 -3.04
N TRP A 111 -13.29 -13.79 -1.93
CA TRP A 111 -14.37 -14.77 -1.94
C TRP A 111 -15.69 -14.17 -2.44
N GLN A 112 -16.05 -12.96 -1.99
CA GLN A 112 -17.26 -12.28 -2.44
C GLN A 112 -17.17 -11.87 -3.91
N LEU A 113 -16.04 -11.33 -4.37
CA LEU A 113 -15.82 -11.02 -5.79
C LEU A 113 -16.00 -12.25 -6.66
N TYR A 114 -15.48 -13.40 -6.24
CA TYR A 114 -15.69 -14.66 -6.96
C TYR A 114 -17.18 -15.02 -7.06
N ARG A 115 -17.93 -14.86 -5.98
CA ARG A 115 -19.38 -15.13 -5.99
C ARG A 115 -20.16 -14.22 -6.93
N PHE A 116 -19.70 -12.98 -7.10
CA PHE A 116 -20.29 -12.00 -8.02
C PHE A 116 -19.76 -12.09 -9.45
N ALA A 117 -18.65 -12.80 -9.69
CA ALA A 117 -18.02 -12.92 -11.00
C ALA A 117 -18.98 -13.38 -12.13
N PRO A 118 -19.89 -14.34 -11.92
CA PRO A 118 -20.88 -14.72 -12.97
C PRO A 118 -21.77 -13.57 -13.43
N LEU A 119 -22.08 -12.60 -12.56
CA LEU A 119 -22.89 -11.43 -12.93
C LEU A 119 -22.14 -10.47 -13.85
N ALA A 120 -20.81 -10.49 -13.79
CA ALA A 120 -19.93 -9.66 -14.62
C ALA A 120 -19.46 -10.38 -15.91
N ALA A 121 -19.90 -11.60 -16.19
CA ALA A 121 -19.40 -12.41 -17.30
C ALA A 121 -19.54 -11.73 -18.67
N LEU A 122 -20.61 -10.95 -18.88
CA LEU A 122 -20.82 -10.19 -20.12
C LEU A 122 -19.83 -9.03 -20.31
N LEU A 123 -19.20 -8.58 -19.25
CA LEU A 123 -18.20 -7.50 -19.24
C LEU A 123 -16.76 -8.03 -19.18
N ALA A 124 -16.58 -9.35 -19.22
CA ALA A 124 -15.27 -9.97 -19.15
C ALA A 124 -14.35 -9.48 -20.29
N PRO A 125 -13.10 -9.06 -19.99
CA PRO A 125 -12.22 -8.43 -20.98
C PRO A 125 -11.60 -9.43 -21.98
N PHE A 126 -11.71 -10.73 -21.70
CA PHE A 126 -11.15 -11.79 -22.52
C PHE A 126 -12.20 -12.83 -22.89
N PRO A 127 -12.02 -13.53 -24.04
CA PRO A 127 -12.85 -14.67 -24.40
C PRO A 127 -12.81 -15.78 -23.34
N PRO A 128 -13.89 -16.59 -23.19
CA PRO A 128 -13.98 -17.61 -22.14
C PRO A 128 -12.83 -18.63 -22.11
N GLN A 129 -12.24 -18.94 -23.26
CA GLN A 129 -11.09 -19.86 -23.37
C GLN A 129 -9.78 -19.28 -22.79
N TRP A 130 -9.73 -17.99 -22.51
CA TRP A 130 -8.55 -17.30 -21.97
C TRP A 130 -8.62 -17.18 -20.44
N ARG A 131 -9.16 -18.21 -19.76
CA ARG A 131 -9.26 -18.23 -18.28
C ARG A 131 -7.98 -17.85 -17.58
N LEU A 132 -6.82 -18.38 -18.04
CA LEU A 132 -5.52 -18.06 -17.43
C LEU A 132 -5.17 -16.56 -17.50
N ALA A 133 -5.49 -15.89 -18.61
CA ALA A 133 -5.29 -14.44 -18.73
C ALA A 133 -6.22 -13.70 -17.77
N GLY A 134 -7.46 -14.17 -17.59
CA GLY A 134 -8.39 -13.64 -16.60
C GLY A 134 -7.87 -13.81 -15.17
N LEU A 135 -7.36 -14.99 -14.82
CA LEU A 135 -6.77 -15.23 -13.49
C LEU A 135 -5.51 -14.38 -13.23
N LEU A 136 -4.67 -14.18 -14.25
CA LEU A 136 -3.50 -13.30 -14.15
C LEU A 136 -3.92 -11.85 -13.92
N LEU A 137 -4.90 -11.36 -14.69
CA LEU A 137 -5.48 -10.03 -14.47
C LEU A 137 -6.05 -9.91 -13.05
N ALA A 138 -6.83 -10.89 -12.61
CA ALA A 138 -7.40 -10.91 -11.27
C ALA A 138 -6.32 -10.86 -10.18
N ALA A 139 -5.26 -11.66 -10.32
CA ALA A 139 -4.15 -11.71 -9.34
C ALA A 139 -3.37 -10.39 -9.28
N LEU A 140 -3.03 -9.79 -10.42
CA LEU A 140 -2.33 -8.51 -10.48
C LEU A 140 -3.19 -7.35 -9.98
N ALA A 141 -4.46 -7.31 -10.36
CA ALA A 141 -5.40 -6.31 -9.87
C ALA A 141 -5.64 -6.46 -8.36
N PHE A 142 -5.70 -7.69 -7.87
CA PHE A 142 -5.87 -7.95 -6.44
C PHE A 142 -4.60 -7.58 -5.64
N LEU A 143 -3.41 -7.81 -6.19
CA LEU A 143 -2.14 -7.34 -5.62
C LEU A 143 -2.12 -5.80 -5.51
N ALA A 144 -2.53 -5.10 -6.58
CA ALA A 144 -2.65 -3.65 -6.56
C ALA A 144 -3.69 -3.19 -5.53
N SER A 145 -4.87 -3.83 -5.47
CA SER A 145 -5.90 -3.55 -4.45
C SER A 145 -5.34 -3.65 -3.04
N ASN A 146 -4.55 -4.70 -2.77
CA ASN A 146 -3.92 -4.91 -1.47
C ASN A 146 -2.93 -3.79 -1.15
N LEU A 147 -2.07 -3.40 -2.09
CA LEU A 147 -1.12 -2.30 -1.90
C LEU A 147 -1.84 -0.99 -1.60
N PHE A 148 -2.85 -0.65 -2.42
CA PHE A 148 -3.64 0.58 -2.28
C PHE A 148 -4.62 0.57 -1.10
N LEU A 149 -4.72 -0.52 -0.35
CA LEU A 149 -5.44 -0.58 0.91
C LEU A 149 -4.47 -0.60 2.10
N GLN A 150 -3.43 -1.43 2.08
CA GLN A 150 -2.51 -1.59 3.21
C GLN A 150 -1.67 -0.34 3.50
N VAL A 151 -1.17 0.34 2.46
CA VAL A 151 -0.38 1.55 2.66
C VAL A 151 -1.23 2.66 3.30
N PRO A 152 -2.42 3.03 2.79
CA PRO A 152 -3.33 3.96 3.47
C PRO A 152 -3.70 3.57 4.90
N VAL A 153 -3.97 2.29 5.18
CA VAL A 153 -4.28 1.85 6.55
C VAL A 153 -3.10 2.09 7.49
N SER A 154 -1.87 1.82 7.05
CA SER A 154 -0.67 2.12 7.83
C SER A 154 -0.47 3.63 8.03
N VAL A 155 -0.79 4.44 7.02
CA VAL A 155 -0.78 5.91 7.12
C VAL A 155 -1.80 6.40 8.13
N ILE A 156 -3.03 5.87 8.11
CA ILE A 156 -4.06 6.22 9.10
C ILE A 156 -3.58 5.92 10.51
N ALA A 157 -2.94 4.77 10.74
CA ALA A 157 -2.41 4.41 12.05
C ALA A 157 -1.39 5.44 12.56
N VAL A 158 -0.50 5.93 11.68
CA VAL A 158 0.46 6.99 12.03
C VAL A 158 -0.26 8.33 12.27
N LEU A 159 -1.23 8.71 11.42
CA LEU A 159 -1.99 9.95 11.59
C LEU A 159 -2.82 9.99 12.88
N LEU A 160 -3.30 8.84 13.35
CA LEU A 160 -4.07 8.73 14.58
C LEU A 160 -3.20 8.62 15.84
N MET A 161 -1.87 8.45 15.69
CA MET A 161 -0.95 8.34 16.82
C MET A 161 -1.00 9.60 17.72
N PRO A 162 -1.03 9.45 19.05
CA PRO A 162 -0.94 10.57 19.98
C PRO A 162 0.37 11.35 19.83
N GLU A 163 0.34 12.67 20.00
CA GLU A 163 1.53 13.52 19.85
C GLU A 163 2.64 13.15 20.84
N SER A 164 2.26 12.77 22.06
CA SER A 164 3.19 12.29 23.08
C SER A 164 3.92 11.00 22.68
N GLU A 165 3.20 10.06 22.04
CA GLU A 165 3.78 8.82 21.54
C GLU A 165 4.69 9.10 20.34
N PHE A 166 4.25 9.95 19.41
CA PHE A 166 5.07 10.36 18.27
C PHE A 166 6.36 11.07 18.70
N ALA A 167 6.30 11.94 19.69
CA ALA A 167 7.47 12.65 20.22
C ALA A 167 8.48 11.69 20.89
N ALA A 168 8.02 10.58 21.46
CA ALA A 168 8.86 9.57 22.09
C ALA A 168 9.57 8.66 21.07
N ILE A 169 9.11 8.64 19.80
CA ILE A 169 9.76 7.85 18.74
C ILE A 169 11.13 8.45 18.44
N GLN A 170 12.17 7.63 18.52
CA GLN A 170 13.49 8.02 18.04
C GLN A 170 13.53 8.00 16.51
N PRO A 171 14.21 8.99 15.87
CA PRO A 171 14.42 8.97 14.43
C PRO A 171 15.12 7.69 14.00
N ASP A 172 14.73 7.14 12.86
CA ASP A 172 15.40 5.97 12.31
C ASP A 172 16.81 6.33 11.82
N VAL A 173 17.75 5.41 11.96
CA VAL A 173 19.13 5.63 11.54
C VAL A 173 19.17 5.62 10.01
N LEU A 174 19.67 6.70 9.39
CA LEU A 174 19.68 6.89 7.93
C LEU A 174 20.26 5.70 7.16
N GLU A 175 21.35 5.12 7.66
CA GLU A 175 22.01 3.97 7.04
C GLU A 175 21.12 2.71 7.00
N LYS A 176 20.20 2.57 7.96
CA LYS A 176 19.30 1.42 8.06
C LYS A 176 18.03 1.57 7.24
N ILE A 177 17.63 2.79 6.89
CA ILE A 177 16.35 3.02 6.15
C ILE A 177 16.32 2.22 4.85
N GLY A 178 17.41 2.20 4.08
CA GLY A 178 17.50 1.42 2.84
C GLY A 178 17.39 -0.10 3.03
N LEU A 179 17.75 -0.60 4.23
CA LEU A 179 17.67 -2.03 4.57
C LEU A 179 16.30 -2.39 5.17
N ASP A 180 15.72 -1.47 5.92
CA ASP A 180 14.53 -1.70 6.74
C ASP A 180 13.21 -1.37 6.02
N PHE A 181 13.27 -0.67 4.88
CA PHE A 181 12.09 -0.28 4.11
C PHE A 181 12.16 -0.77 2.66
N THR A 182 10.99 -0.99 2.06
CA THR A 182 10.87 -1.26 0.64
C THR A 182 10.77 0.07 -0.11
N ILE A 183 11.88 0.48 -0.74
CA ILE A 183 11.97 1.70 -1.55
C ILE A 183 11.61 1.34 -2.98
N ALA A 184 10.50 1.89 -3.47
CA ALA A 184 10.07 1.75 -4.86
C ALA A 184 10.38 3.04 -5.63
N GLY A 185 11.13 2.91 -6.74
CA GLY A 185 11.41 4.02 -7.66
C GLY A 185 12.86 4.50 -7.66
N TRP A 186 13.15 5.44 -8.56
CA TRP A 186 14.46 6.06 -8.74
C TRP A 186 14.76 7.06 -7.63
N PRO A 187 15.95 7.01 -7.02
CA PRO A 187 16.33 7.92 -5.96
C PRO A 187 16.53 9.34 -6.50
N VAL A 188 15.74 10.29 -5.98
CA VAL A 188 15.83 11.72 -6.29
C VAL A 188 16.09 12.53 -5.03
N ASP A 189 16.63 13.75 -5.19
CA ASP A 189 16.92 14.59 -4.03
C ASP A 189 15.65 15.19 -3.42
N ARG A 190 14.64 15.45 -4.24
CA ARG A 190 13.34 16.01 -3.82
C ARG A 190 12.25 15.66 -4.83
N ILE A 191 11.03 15.43 -4.34
CA ILE A 191 9.84 15.18 -5.16
C ILE A 191 8.87 16.37 -5.09
N LEU A 192 8.63 16.90 -3.88
CA LEU A 192 7.67 17.98 -3.64
C LEU A 192 8.40 19.28 -3.30
N PRO A 193 7.85 20.45 -3.70
CA PRO A 193 8.37 21.74 -3.25
C PRO A 193 8.21 21.90 -1.73
N ASN A 194 9.05 22.72 -1.08
CA ASN A 194 8.89 23.03 0.33
C ASN A 194 7.63 23.88 0.53
N PHE A 195 6.56 23.26 1.06
CA PHE A 195 5.35 23.96 1.46
C PHE A 195 5.43 24.56 2.87
N VAL A 196 6.41 24.14 3.65
CA VAL A 196 6.71 24.78 4.94
C VAL A 196 7.52 26.02 4.59
N GLY A 197 6.87 27.19 4.68
CA GLY A 197 7.53 28.48 4.51
C GLY A 197 8.79 28.50 5.39
N GLU A 198 9.91 28.89 4.82
CA GLU A 198 11.09 29.30 5.56
C GLU A 198 10.64 30.32 6.61
N ILE A 199 10.49 29.86 7.86
CA ILE A 199 10.64 30.77 8.97
C ILE A 199 12.11 31.14 8.87
N LYS A 200 12.41 32.25 8.19
CA LYS A 200 13.69 32.93 8.32
C LYS A 200 13.88 33.12 9.82
N GLU A 201 14.79 32.39 10.38
CA GLU A 201 15.50 32.83 11.57
C GLU A 201 16.31 34.07 11.13
N ASP A 202 15.62 35.21 11.11
CA ASP A 202 16.24 36.50 11.02
C ASP A 202 16.96 36.71 12.37
N GLY A 203 18.26 36.45 12.33
CA GLY A 203 19.14 36.68 13.45
C GLY A 203 19.11 38.13 13.90
N ARG A 204 18.92 38.33 15.17
CA ARG A 204 19.51 39.43 15.96
C ARG A 204 20.00 38.89 17.29
#